data_b8f006d70af32806cfd5410fe23977c8
#
_entry.id   b8f006d70af32806cfd5410fe23977c8
#
_cell.length_a   1.000
_cell.length_b   1.000
_cell.length_c   1.000
_cell.angle_alpha   90.00
_cell.angle_beta   90.00
_cell.angle_gamma   90.00
#
_symmetry.space_group_name_H-M   'P 1'
#
loop_
_entity.id
_entity.type
_entity.pdbx_description
1 polymer ?
#
loop_
_entity_poly.entity_id
_entity_poly.type
_entity_poly.pdbx_seq_one_letter_code
_entity_poly.pdbx_strand_id
1 'polypeptide(L)'
;MEVVQTKNPMSPPDAMAATILVVDDSRINLKAVSRMLVGHFRVLTAESGPAALAIAAGTPRPDLILLDVMMPEMDGYEVMERLRADDATRAIPVIFVTARVTDEDEQHGLSLGAADYITKPFSPAILLARIRNHLQLKR
;
A
#
# COMPACT_ATOMS: atom_id res chain seq x y z
N MET A 1 -21.53 -8.63 -17.35
CA MET A 1 -21.41 -8.04 -17.55
C MET A 1 -20.88 -7.50 -17.61
N GLU A 2 -20.61 -7.76 -17.71
CA GLU A 2 -20.18 -7.26 -17.97
C GLU A 2 -19.58 -6.57 -17.87
N VAL A 3 -19.37 -6.83 -17.83
CA VAL A 3 -18.81 -6.05 -17.91
C VAL A 3 -18.33 -5.31 -17.82
N VAL A 4 -18.47 -5.61 -17.43
CA VAL A 4 -18.10 -4.86 -17.48
C VAL A 4 -17.39 -4.30 -17.28
N GLN A 5 -17.39 -4.68 -16.96
CA GLN A 5 -16.78 -4.35 -16.93
C GLN A 5 -16.04 -3.85 -17.20
N THR A 6 -16.20 -4.25 -17.14
CA THR A 6 -15.52 -3.93 -17.77
C THR A 6 -14.76 -3.12 -18.24
N LYS A 7 -15.60 -2.97 -18.67
CA LYS A 7 -14.25 -2.57 -18.84
C LYS A 7 -14.10 -1.26 -19.58
N ASN A 8 -13.44 -0.30 -18.97
CA ASN A 8 -13.22 0.99 -19.57
C ASN A 8 -11.99 0.96 -20.49
N PRO A 9 -12.15 1.05 -21.82
CA PRO A 9 -11.00 1.00 -22.72
C PRO A 9 -10.05 2.18 -22.56
N MET A 10 -10.50 3.26 -21.89
CA MET A 10 -9.65 4.42 -21.66
C MET A 10 -8.73 4.23 -20.46
N SER A 11 -8.96 3.22 -19.64
CA SER A 11 -8.12 2.95 -18.49
C SER A 11 -6.81 2.29 -18.92
N PRO A 12 -5.66 2.72 -18.40
CA PRO A 12 -4.42 2.03 -18.67
C PRO A 12 -4.50 0.60 -18.16
N PRO A 13 -4.23 -0.41 -19.02
CA PRO A 13 -4.32 -1.80 -18.57
C PRO A 13 -3.43 -2.10 -17.38
N ASP A 14 -2.25 -1.49 -17.33
CA ASP A 14 -1.31 -1.73 -16.24
C ASP A 14 -1.85 -1.23 -14.91
N ALA A 15 -2.52 -0.07 -14.90
CA ALA A 15 -3.09 0.48 -13.68
C ALA A 15 -4.22 -0.42 -13.17
N MET A 16 -5.06 -0.92 -14.07
CA MET A 16 -6.16 -1.80 -13.67
C MET A 16 -5.66 -3.16 -13.20
N ALA A 17 -4.51 -3.60 -13.71
CA ALA A 17 -3.94 -4.87 -13.33
C ALA A 17 -3.12 -4.79 -12.05
N ALA A 18 -2.75 -3.58 -11.61
CA ALA A 18 -1.89 -3.43 -10.44
C ALA A 18 -2.62 -3.84 -9.17
N THR A 19 -1.89 -4.49 -8.28
CA THR A 19 -2.40 -5.00 -7.02
C THR A 19 -1.81 -4.18 -5.88
N ILE A 20 -2.69 -3.64 -5.04
CA ILE A 20 -2.28 -2.84 -3.88
C ILE A 20 -2.63 -3.60 -2.62
N LEU A 21 -1.65 -3.79 -1.74
CA LEU A 21 -1.89 -4.37 -0.42
C LEU A 21 -2.06 -3.23 0.58
N VAL A 22 -3.18 -3.22 1.29
CA VAL A 22 -3.46 -2.22 2.31
C VAL A 22 -3.33 -2.88 3.68
N VAL A 23 -2.47 -2.33 4.54
CA VAL A 23 -2.19 -2.90 5.86
C VAL A 23 -2.56 -1.89 6.95
N ASP A 24 -3.50 -2.26 7.81
CA ASP A 24 -3.95 -1.41 8.91
C ASP A 24 -4.68 -2.34 9.88
N ASP A 25 -4.45 -2.17 11.19
CA ASP A 25 -5.13 -3.01 12.16
C ASP A 25 -6.58 -2.60 12.40
N SER A 26 -7.00 -1.47 11.87
CA SER A 26 -8.38 -1.00 11.97
C SER A 26 -9.17 -1.43 10.75
N ARG A 27 -10.20 -2.26 10.95
CA ARG A 27 -11.07 -2.69 9.85
C ARG A 27 -11.80 -1.52 9.21
N ILE A 28 -12.15 -0.53 10.02
CA ILE A 28 -12.82 0.66 9.50
C ILE A 28 -11.91 1.39 8.53
N ASN A 29 -10.64 1.56 8.89
CA ASN A 29 -9.68 2.20 8.01
C ASN A 29 -9.44 1.38 6.75
N LEU A 30 -9.33 0.05 6.89
CA LEU A 30 -9.14 -0.82 5.73
C LEU A 30 -10.29 -0.66 4.74
N LYS A 31 -11.53 -0.65 5.25
CA LYS A 31 -12.69 -0.49 4.38
C LYS A 31 -12.69 0.87 3.69
N ALA A 32 -12.35 1.92 4.43
CA ALA A 32 -12.34 3.27 3.88
C ALA A 32 -11.32 3.39 2.75
N VAL A 33 -10.10 2.92 2.99
CA VAL A 33 -9.06 2.99 1.98
C VAL A 33 -9.39 2.09 0.80
N SER A 34 -9.89 0.89 1.06
CA SER A 34 -10.26 -0.04 -0.01
C SER A 34 -11.29 0.57 -0.95
N ARG A 35 -12.28 1.28 -0.40
CA ARG A 35 -13.30 1.93 -1.22
C ARG A 35 -12.71 2.99 -2.15
N MET A 36 -11.67 3.67 -1.68
CA MET A 36 -10.99 4.67 -2.50
C MET A 36 -10.27 4.02 -3.67
N LEU A 37 -9.81 2.79 -3.51
CA LEU A 37 -8.96 2.13 -4.49
C LEU A 37 -9.71 1.19 -5.43
N VAL A 38 -10.82 0.63 -4.98
CA VAL A 38 -11.63 -0.27 -5.80
C VAL A 38 -12.08 0.45 -7.07
N GLY A 39 -11.96 -0.21 -8.21
CA GLY A 39 -12.26 0.40 -9.49
C GLY A 39 -11.03 0.96 -10.18
N HIS A 40 -9.97 1.20 -9.41
CA HIS A 40 -8.69 1.67 -9.95
C HIS A 40 -7.63 0.58 -9.91
N PHE A 41 -7.69 -0.27 -8.88
CA PHE A 41 -6.67 -1.30 -8.63
C PHE A 41 -7.32 -2.55 -8.07
N ARG A 42 -6.57 -3.64 -8.12
CA ARG A 42 -6.90 -4.85 -7.37
C ARG A 42 -6.43 -4.64 -5.94
N VAL A 43 -7.29 -4.91 -4.95
CA VAL A 43 -6.98 -4.59 -3.56
C VAL A 43 -6.91 -5.84 -2.71
N LEU A 44 -5.82 -5.99 -1.96
CA LEU A 44 -5.66 -7.00 -0.92
C LEU A 44 -5.54 -6.28 0.41
N THR A 45 -6.01 -6.90 1.49
CA THR A 45 -5.95 -6.27 2.81
C THR A 45 -5.31 -7.20 3.83
N ALA A 46 -4.65 -6.60 4.82
CA ALA A 46 -4.08 -7.32 5.95
C ALA A 46 -4.29 -6.50 7.22
N GLU A 47 -4.62 -7.16 8.33
CA GLU A 47 -4.91 -6.48 9.60
C GLU A 47 -3.75 -6.52 10.57
N SER A 48 -2.63 -7.11 10.19
CA SER A 48 -1.47 -7.24 11.08
C SER A 48 -0.19 -7.34 10.27
N GLY A 49 0.93 -7.15 10.95
CA GLY A 49 2.23 -7.29 10.31
C GLY A 49 2.48 -8.68 9.76
N PRO A 50 2.28 -9.73 10.57
CA PRO A 50 2.50 -11.08 10.04
C PRO A 50 1.60 -11.43 8.86
N ALA A 51 0.33 -11.01 8.88
CA ALA A 51 -0.57 -11.24 7.75
C ALA A 51 -0.07 -10.50 6.51
N ALA A 52 0.41 -9.27 6.69
CA ALA A 52 0.94 -8.49 5.57
C ALA A 52 2.14 -9.17 4.94
N LEU A 53 3.05 -9.69 5.77
CA LEU A 53 4.25 -10.35 5.26
C LEU A 53 3.89 -11.61 4.47
N ALA A 54 2.94 -12.38 4.96
CA ALA A 54 2.51 -13.60 4.28
C ALA A 54 1.88 -13.27 2.92
N ILE A 55 1.02 -12.25 2.88
CA ILE A 55 0.36 -11.85 1.63
C ILE A 55 1.38 -11.28 0.65
N ALA A 56 2.33 -10.46 1.14
CA ALA A 56 3.32 -9.83 0.28
C ALA A 56 4.22 -10.85 -0.41
N ALA A 57 4.48 -11.97 0.25
CA ALA A 57 5.33 -13.03 -0.33
C ALA A 57 4.52 -14.02 -1.17
N GLY A 58 3.20 -13.86 -1.22
CA GLY A 58 2.31 -14.82 -1.89
C GLY A 58 2.06 -14.51 -3.35
N THR A 59 0.98 -15.07 -3.86
CA THR A 59 0.55 -14.92 -5.25
C THR A 59 -0.92 -14.53 -5.27
N PRO A 60 -1.32 -13.42 -5.89
CA PRO A 60 -0.45 -12.49 -6.63
C PRO A 60 0.38 -11.64 -5.68
N ARG A 61 1.59 -11.28 -6.12
CA ARG A 61 2.44 -10.41 -5.32
C ARG A 61 1.97 -8.96 -5.49
N PRO A 62 1.90 -8.19 -4.40
CA PRO A 62 1.49 -6.79 -4.54
C PRO A 62 2.49 -5.98 -5.37
N ASP A 63 1.98 -5.01 -6.08
CA ASP A 63 2.82 -4.07 -6.82
C ASP A 63 3.19 -2.87 -5.96
N LEU A 64 2.44 -2.63 -4.89
CA LEU A 64 2.68 -1.54 -3.95
C LEU A 64 1.97 -1.86 -2.64
N ILE A 65 2.54 -1.43 -1.53
CA ILE A 65 1.96 -1.64 -0.21
C ILE A 65 1.69 -0.30 0.47
N LEU A 66 0.46 -0.12 0.95
CA LEU A 66 0.12 0.98 1.86
C LEU A 66 0.17 0.42 3.27
N LEU A 67 0.99 0.99 4.13
CA LEU A 67 1.34 0.37 5.39
C LEU A 67 1.20 1.37 6.54
N ASP A 68 0.31 1.08 7.49
CA ASP A 68 0.21 1.89 8.69
C ASP A 68 1.39 1.60 9.60
N VAL A 69 1.87 2.63 10.28
CA VAL A 69 2.96 2.50 11.24
C VAL A 69 2.45 1.93 12.56
N MET A 70 1.30 2.43 13.03
CA MET A 70 0.83 2.15 14.38
C MET A 70 -0.04 0.91 14.42
N MET A 71 0.60 -0.23 14.66
CA MET A 71 -0.10 -1.50 14.81
C MET A 71 0.44 -2.22 16.05
N PRO A 72 -0.39 -3.00 16.75
CA PRO A 72 0.09 -3.71 17.94
C PRO A 72 1.05 -4.84 17.54
N GLU A 73 1.97 -5.14 18.45
CA GLU A 73 2.93 -6.25 18.38
C GLU A 73 4.00 -6.05 17.32
N MET A 74 3.63 -5.90 16.06
CA MET A 74 4.57 -5.63 14.98
C MET A 74 4.11 -4.37 14.28
N ASP A 75 4.85 -3.27 14.45
CA ASP A 75 4.48 -2.00 13.82
C ASP A 75 4.92 -1.96 12.36
N GLY A 76 4.54 -0.89 11.67
CA GLY A 76 4.84 -0.76 10.25
C GLY A 76 6.33 -0.68 9.96
N TYR A 77 7.11 -0.10 10.86
CA TYR A 77 8.56 -0.03 10.65
C TYR A 77 9.19 -1.41 10.66
N GLU A 78 8.75 -2.26 11.56
CA GLU A 78 9.25 -3.63 11.61
C GLU A 78 8.83 -4.42 10.37
N VAL A 79 7.58 -4.22 9.92
CA VAL A 79 7.13 -4.85 8.68
C VAL A 79 8.03 -4.42 7.52
N MET A 80 8.34 -3.14 7.44
CA MET A 80 9.21 -2.60 6.39
C MET A 80 10.58 -3.26 6.41
N GLU A 81 11.17 -3.40 7.61
CA GLU A 81 12.48 -4.03 7.73
C GLU A 81 12.45 -5.46 7.22
N ARG A 82 11.40 -6.19 7.57
CA ARG A 82 11.28 -7.58 7.14
C ARG A 82 11.03 -7.71 5.65
N LEU A 83 10.26 -6.78 5.07
CA LEU A 83 10.06 -6.78 3.63
C LEU A 83 11.38 -6.57 2.89
N ARG A 84 12.22 -5.68 3.40
CA ARG A 84 13.50 -5.37 2.77
C ARG A 84 14.53 -6.47 2.94
N ALA A 85 14.37 -7.30 3.99
CA ALA A 85 15.28 -8.40 4.23
C ALA A 85 14.99 -9.63 3.37
N ASP A 86 13.83 -9.71 2.74
CA ASP A 86 13.41 -10.86 1.96
C ASP A 86 13.51 -10.52 0.47
N ASP A 87 14.28 -11.33 -0.27
CA ASP A 87 14.49 -11.12 -1.70
C ASP A 87 13.16 -11.07 -2.48
N ALA A 88 12.15 -11.83 -2.01
CA ALA A 88 10.87 -11.89 -2.71
C ALA A 88 10.08 -10.60 -2.61
N THR A 89 10.32 -9.79 -1.59
CA THR A 89 9.51 -8.61 -1.30
C THR A 89 10.29 -7.30 -1.28
N ARG A 90 11.62 -7.36 -1.32
CA ARG A 90 12.43 -6.16 -1.10
C ARG A 90 12.19 -5.05 -2.12
N ALA A 91 11.78 -5.40 -3.32
CA ALA A 91 11.61 -4.41 -4.39
C ALA A 91 10.21 -3.79 -4.41
N ILE A 92 9.29 -4.27 -3.58
CA ILE A 92 7.92 -3.73 -3.58
C ILE A 92 7.94 -2.34 -2.95
N PRO A 93 7.47 -1.31 -3.67
CA PRO A 93 7.43 0.03 -3.07
C PRO A 93 6.41 0.09 -1.93
N VAL A 94 6.78 0.76 -0.85
CA VAL A 94 5.95 0.89 0.34
C VAL A 94 5.69 2.37 0.60
N ILE A 95 4.43 2.71 0.80
CA ILE A 95 4.01 4.05 1.23
C ILE A 95 3.46 3.91 2.65
N PHE A 96 4.07 4.59 3.61
CA PHE A 96 3.49 4.63 4.95
C PHE A 96 2.29 5.57 4.95
N VAL A 97 1.19 5.13 5.57
CA VAL A 97 -0.04 5.92 5.68
C VAL A 97 -0.45 5.88 7.14
N THR A 98 -0.17 6.95 7.88
CA THR A 98 -0.29 6.90 9.33
C THR A 98 -0.69 8.25 9.92
N ALA A 99 -1.19 8.22 11.16
CA ALA A 99 -1.50 9.43 11.91
C ALA A 99 -0.26 10.06 12.55
N ARG A 100 0.90 9.38 12.49
CA ARG A 100 2.13 9.95 13.01
C ARG A 100 2.58 11.09 12.12
N VAL A 101 2.83 12.25 12.74
CA VAL A 101 3.01 13.47 11.97
C VAL A 101 4.30 14.23 12.28
N THR A 102 5.24 13.65 13.03
CA THR A 102 6.47 14.35 13.34
C THR A 102 7.47 14.21 12.19
N ASP A 103 8.33 15.21 12.02
CA ASP A 103 9.37 15.15 11.02
C ASP A 103 10.30 13.95 11.26
N GLU A 104 10.53 13.63 12.53
CA GLU A 104 11.40 12.51 12.90
C GLU A 104 10.81 11.19 12.42
N ASP A 105 9.49 11.02 12.58
CA ASP A 105 8.82 9.80 12.12
C ASP A 105 8.90 9.68 10.61
N GLU A 106 8.69 10.79 9.90
CA GLU A 106 8.76 10.76 8.45
C GLU A 106 10.17 10.45 7.98
N GLN A 107 11.18 11.09 8.58
CA GLN A 107 12.56 10.81 8.23
C GLN A 107 12.91 9.35 8.49
N HIS A 108 12.46 8.82 9.61
CA HIS A 108 12.71 7.42 9.94
C HIS A 108 12.13 6.48 8.90
N GLY A 109 10.85 6.69 8.55
CA GLY A 109 10.20 5.85 7.55
C GLY A 109 10.91 5.89 6.21
N LEU A 110 11.27 7.09 5.76
CA LEU A 110 11.96 7.24 4.48
C LEU A 110 13.36 6.63 4.53
N SER A 111 14.04 6.71 5.68
CA SER A 111 15.38 6.14 5.83
C SER A 111 15.35 4.60 5.75
N LEU A 112 14.20 3.99 6.04
CA LEU A 112 14.05 2.54 5.90
C LEU A 112 13.81 2.12 4.45
N GLY A 113 13.73 3.08 3.53
CA GLY A 113 13.56 2.79 2.12
C GLY A 113 12.13 2.92 1.62
N ALA A 114 11.25 3.56 2.40
CA ALA A 114 9.88 3.78 1.95
C ALA A 114 9.88 4.72 0.75
N ALA A 115 8.95 4.47 -0.17
CA ALA A 115 8.81 5.31 -1.35
C ALA A 115 8.15 6.65 -0.99
N ASP A 116 7.29 6.65 0.04
CA ASP A 116 6.57 7.87 0.42
C ASP A 116 6.03 7.72 1.83
N TYR A 117 5.54 8.82 2.39
CA TYR A 117 4.99 8.87 3.73
C TYR A 117 3.82 9.85 3.72
N ILE A 118 2.61 9.34 3.93
CA ILE A 118 1.39 10.14 3.87
C ILE A 118 0.76 10.17 5.25
N THR A 119 0.43 11.36 5.75
CA THR A 119 -0.20 11.51 7.06
C THR A 119 -1.71 11.56 6.93
N LYS A 120 -2.39 10.90 7.86
CA LYS A 120 -3.85 10.95 7.96
C LYS A 120 -4.27 12.22 8.68
N PRO A 121 -5.38 12.83 8.30
CA PRO A 121 -6.26 12.48 7.20
C PRO A 121 -5.70 12.94 5.85
N PHE A 122 -6.08 12.24 4.79
CA PHE A 122 -5.63 12.57 3.44
C PHE A 122 -6.83 12.55 2.50
N SER A 123 -6.67 13.17 1.33
CA SER A 123 -7.73 13.12 0.32
C SER A 123 -7.53 11.90 -0.57
N PRO A 124 -8.62 11.31 -1.08
CA PRO A 124 -8.50 10.21 -2.03
C PRO A 124 -7.69 10.59 -3.27
N ALA A 125 -7.83 11.83 -3.74
CA ALA A 125 -7.09 12.27 -4.93
C ALA A 125 -5.59 12.25 -4.68
N ILE A 126 -5.14 12.69 -3.51
CA ILE A 126 -3.71 12.67 -3.16
C ILE A 126 -3.21 11.23 -3.07
N LEU A 127 -3.97 10.37 -2.42
CA LEU A 127 -3.56 8.97 -2.29
C LEU A 127 -3.41 8.31 -3.66
N LEU A 128 -4.42 8.47 -4.52
CA LEU A 128 -4.38 7.88 -5.85
C LEU A 128 -3.21 8.41 -6.67
N ALA A 129 -2.95 9.72 -6.58
CA ALA A 129 -1.85 10.33 -7.31
C ALA A 129 -0.50 9.77 -6.87
N ARG A 130 -0.31 9.61 -5.55
CA ARG A 130 0.94 9.06 -5.03
C ARG A 130 1.14 7.61 -5.44
N ILE A 131 0.06 6.82 -5.36
CA ILE A 131 0.15 5.42 -5.77
C ILE A 131 0.55 5.33 -7.24
N ARG A 132 -0.13 6.07 -8.11
CA ARG A 132 0.17 6.03 -9.54
C ARG A 132 1.59 6.47 -9.85
N ASN A 133 2.04 7.51 -9.14
CA ASN A 133 3.39 8.02 -9.34
C ASN A 133 4.43 6.95 -9.03
N HIS A 134 4.27 6.27 -7.91
CA HIS A 134 5.26 5.26 -7.51
C HIS A 134 5.15 3.98 -8.32
N LEU A 135 3.96 3.64 -8.81
CA LEU A 135 3.83 2.51 -9.73
C LEU A 135 4.56 2.77 -11.04
N GLN A 136 4.50 3.99 -11.54
CA GLN A 136 5.23 4.34 -12.77
C GLN A 136 6.73 4.29 -12.56
N LEU A 137 7.21 4.79 -11.43
CA LEU A 137 8.64 4.78 -11.13
C LEU A 137 9.18 3.36 -11.00
N LYS A 138 8.34 2.43 -10.58
CA LYS A 138 8.74 1.03 -10.44
C LYS A 138 9.11 0.42 -11.77
N ARG A 139 8.49 0.89 -12.84
CA ARG A 139 8.81 0.40 -14.17
C ARG A 139 10.10 1.01 -14.66
#